data_95bb299cf9bd40cdab3ab5af0af253d7
#
_entry.id   95bb299cf9bd40cdab3ab5af0af253d7
#
_cell.length_a   1.000
_cell.length_b   1.000
_cell.length_c   1.000
_cell.angle_alpha   90.00
_cell.angle_beta   90.00
_cell.angle_gamma   90.00
#
_symmetry.space_group_name_H-M   'P 1'
#
loop_
_entity.id
_entity.type
_entity.pdbx_description
1 polymer ?
#
loop_
_entity_poly.entity_id
_entity_poly.type
_entity_poly.pdbx_seq_one_letter_code
_entity_poly.pdbx_strand_id
1 'polypeptide(L)'
;MLRCSLSATAAFLAATAIGLGHPVWALMSALIVSQESLAETHRSLGGRILGTVLGAATAVAVHAGFRGAGLDAMAVQVAVITAACAVIARERPAIRVCMWTGPLVLLTATPETPIGATALHRGGEVILGGLVAAGLHGAIERAARPVLERARAEDQEAGRPG
;
A
#
# COMPACT_ATOMS: atom_id res chain seq x y z
N MET A 1 15.43 -10.80 -1.59
CA MET A 1 14.82 -11.32 -0.34
C MET A 1 15.10 -10.42 0.85
N LEU A 2 16.35 -10.12 1.23
CA LEU A 2 16.70 -9.24 2.36
C LEU A 2 16.03 -7.86 2.32
N ARG A 3 15.91 -7.23 1.14
CA ARG A 3 15.29 -5.92 0.98
C ARG A 3 13.82 -5.91 1.42
N CYS A 4 13.04 -6.92 1.03
CA CYS A 4 11.62 -7.03 1.42
C CYS A 4 11.47 -7.18 2.93
N SER A 5 12.29 -8.03 3.55
CA SER A 5 12.27 -8.22 5.01
C SER A 5 12.64 -6.94 5.75
N LEU A 6 13.68 -6.22 5.30
CA LEU A 6 14.08 -4.94 5.88
C LEU A 6 12.98 -3.89 5.74
N SER A 7 12.35 -3.78 4.55
CA SER A 7 11.26 -2.82 4.31
C SER A 7 10.06 -3.11 5.20
N ALA A 8 9.67 -4.38 5.33
CA ALA A 8 8.54 -4.79 6.15
C ALA A 8 8.81 -4.52 7.63
N THR A 9 9.99 -4.89 8.14
CA THR A 9 10.39 -4.66 9.53
C THR A 9 10.48 -3.15 9.83
N ALA A 10 11.12 -2.37 8.96
CA ALA A 10 11.24 -0.94 9.13
C ALA A 10 9.87 -0.25 9.13
N ALA A 11 8.96 -0.63 8.24
CA ALA A 11 7.61 -0.10 8.19
C ALA A 11 6.80 -0.44 9.45
N PHE A 12 6.92 -1.67 9.96
CA PHE A 12 6.28 -2.09 11.21
C PHE A 12 6.80 -1.29 12.41
N LEU A 13 8.13 -1.16 12.54
CA LEU A 13 8.76 -0.39 13.62
C LEU A 13 8.40 1.10 13.55
N ALA A 14 8.41 1.70 12.37
CA ALA A 14 8.02 3.08 12.18
C ALA A 14 6.55 3.31 12.59
N ALA A 15 5.63 2.45 12.15
CA ALA A 15 4.22 2.53 12.50
C ALA A 15 3.99 2.39 14.01
N THR A 16 4.72 1.48 14.66
CA THR A 16 4.67 1.28 16.11
C THR A 16 5.22 2.50 16.85
N ALA A 17 6.34 3.06 16.40
CA ALA A 17 6.99 4.20 17.04
C ALA A 17 6.14 5.48 17.01
N ILE A 18 5.34 5.70 15.97
CA ILE A 18 4.41 6.84 15.86
C ILE A 18 3.03 6.54 16.44
N GLY A 19 2.83 5.36 17.03
CA GLY A 19 1.59 5.01 17.74
C GLY A 19 0.40 4.70 16.85
N LEU A 20 0.61 4.19 15.62
CA LEU A 20 -0.49 3.74 14.77
C LEU A 20 -1.15 2.48 15.36
N GLY A 21 -2.48 2.45 15.32
CA GLY A 21 -3.27 1.40 15.97
C GLY A 21 -3.06 -0.01 15.39
N HIS A 22 -2.71 -0.11 14.11
CA HIS A 22 -2.57 -1.39 13.42
C HIS A 22 -1.29 -1.44 12.55
N PRO A 23 -0.09 -1.51 13.14
CA PRO A 23 1.19 -1.51 12.42
C PRO A 23 1.33 -2.59 11.34
N VAL A 24 0.56 -3.67 11.47
CA VAL A 24 0.51 -4.76 10.48
C VAL A 24 0.17 -4.28 9.07
N TRP A 25 -0.61 -3.22 8.92
CA TRP A 25 -0.98 -2.71 7.61
C TRP A 25 0.15 -1.93 6.93
N ALA A 26 0.98 -1.25 7.72
CA ALA A 26 2.21 -0.66 7.21
C ALA A 26 3.18 -1.74 6.72
N LEU A 27 3.37 -2.81 7.50
CA LEU A 27 4.15 -3.98 7.11
C LEU A 27 3.64 -4.60 5.80
N MET A 28 2.35 -4.89 5.72
CA MET A 28 1.73 -5.47 4.52
C MET A 28 1.86 -4.55 3.30
N SER A 29 1.70 -3.25 3.50
CA SER A 29 1.89 -2.27 2.43
C SER A 29 3.32 -2.24 1.93
N ALA A 30 4.30 -2.29 2.82
CA ALA A 30 5.72 -2.34 2.47
C ALA A 30 6.06 -3.57 1.63
N LEU A 31 5.53 -4.75 2.01
CA LEU A 31 5.72 -5.99 1.25
C LEU A 31 5.14 -5.90 -0.16
N ILE A 32 3.91 -5.39 -0.29
CA ILE A 32 3.22 -5.30 -1.59
C ILE A 32 3.89 -4.26 -2.51
N VAL A 33 4.38 -3.16 -1.95
CA VAL A 33 5.03 -2.09 -2.72
C VAL A 33 6.44 -2.48 -3.15
N SER A 34 7.15 -3.31 -2.37
CA SER A 34 8.52 -3.76 -2.68
C SER A 34 8.54 -4.63 -3.93
N GLN A 35 9.01 -4.08 -5.05
CA GLN A 35 9.15 -4.75 -6.34
C GLN A 35 10.63 -4.98 -6.68
N GLU A 36 10.92 -5.67 -7.78
CA GLU A 36 12.28 -5.96 -8.22
C GLU A 36 13.03 -4.69 -8.64
N SER A 37 12.36 -3.77 -9.34
CA SER A 37 12.92 -2.50 -9.77
C SER A 37 12.34 -1.31 -9.00
N LEU A 38 13.11 -0.21 -8.93
CA LEU A 38 12.65 1.04 -8.30
C LEU A 38 11.47 1.66 -9.06
N ALA A 39 11.46 1.57 -10.39
CA ALA A 39 10.37 2.09 -11.22
C ALA A 39 9.05 1.34 -10.94
N GLU A 40 9.10 0.02 -10.80
CA GLU A 40 7.94 -0.80 -10.45
C GLU A 40 7.49 -0.54 -9.01
N THR A 41 8.43 -0.34 -8.09
CA THR A 41 8.14 0.05 -6.70
C THR A 41 7.37 1.37 -6.65
N HIS A 42 7.77 2.40 -7.41
CA HIS A 42 7.04 3.66 -7.48
C HIS A 42 5.65 3.52 -8.13
N ARG A 43 5.54 2.71 -9.19
CA ARG A 43 4.24 2.42 -9.82
C ARG A 43 3.30 1.69 -8.84
N SER A 44 3.81 0.69 -8.14
CA SER A 44 3.07 -0.07 -7.12
C SER A 44 2.63 0.84 -5.98
N LEU A 45 3.51 1.73 -5.49
CA LEU A 45 3.19 2.72 -4.46
C LEU A 45 2.04 3.63 -4.91
N GLY A 46 2.11 4.20 -6.11
CA GLY A 46 1.06 5.07 -6.65
C GLY A 46 -0.29 4.35 -6.75
N GLY A 47 -0.30 3.13 -7.28
CA GLY A 47 -1.49 2.29 -7.36
C GLY A 47 -2.04 1.93 -5.97
N ARG A 48 -1.17 1.65 -5.00
CA ARG A 48 -1.53 1.34 -3.62
C ARG A 48 -2.19 2.54 -2.93
N ILE A 49 -1.60 3.74 -3.03
CA ILE A 49 -2.14 4.97 -2.44
C ILE A 49 -3.50 5.29 -3.06
N LEU A 50 -3.56 5.37 -4.39
CA LEU A 50 -4.80 5.72 -5.10
C LEU A 50 -5.91 4.71 -4.83
N GLY A 51 -5.62 3.42 -4.89
CA GLY A 51 -6.60 2.37 -4.63
C GLY A 51 -7.09 2.39 -3.17
N THR A 52 -6.21 2.67 -2.21
CA THR A 52 -6.60 2.81 -0.79
C THR A 52 -7.54 4.01 -0.59
N VAL A 53 -7.23 5.17 -1.18
CA VAL A 53 -8.07 6.36 -1.09
C VAL A 53 -9.45 6.10 -1.73
N LEU A 54 -9.47 5.51 -2.93
CA LEU A 54 -10.73 5.20 -3.62
C LEU A 54 -11.58 4.18 -2.85
N GLY A 55 -10.95 3.12 -2.31
CA GLY A 55 -11.65 2.12 -1.51
C GLY A 55 -12.24 2.70 -0.22
N ALA A 56 -11.45 3.50 0.50
CA ALA A 56 -11.89 4.18 1.71
C ALA A 56 -13.03 5.18 1.44
N ALA A 57 -12.90 6.00 0.41
CA ALA A 57 -13.94 6.96 0.01
C ALA A 57 -15.23 6.25 -0.40
N THR A 58 -15.14 5.16 -1.16
CA THR A 58 -16.30 4.34 -1.54
C THR A 58 -16.99 3.74 -0.31
N ALA A 59 -16.23 3.23 0.66
CA ALA A 59 -16.79 2.66 1.89
C ALA A 59 -17.54 3.73 2.70
N VAL A 60 -16.94 4.90 2.90
CA VAL A 60 -17.57 6.01 3.63
C VAL A 60 -18.84 6.47 2.92
N ALA A 61 -18.81 6.66 1.60
CA ALA A 61 -19.96 7.12 0.82
C ALA A 61 -21.12 6.12 0.85
N VAL A 62 -20.86 4.83 0.63
CA VAL A 62 -21.87 3.78 0.68
C VAL A 62 -22.47 3.67 2.08
N HIS A 63 -21.63 3.63 3.11
CA HIS A 63 -22.11 3.55 4.50
C HIS A 63 -22.99 4.74 4.86
N ALA A 64 -22.61 5.97 4.49
CA ALA A 64 -23.40 7.17 4.73
C ALA A 64 -24.77 7.12 4.00
N GLY A 65 -24.79 6.64 2.75
CA GLY A 65 -26.02 6.46 1.98
C GLY A 65 -26.98 5.44 2.63
N PHE A 66 -26.46 4.30 3.07
CA PHE A 66 -27.25 3.27 3.75
C PHE A 66 -27.81 3.76 5.09
N ARG A 67 -27.00 4.45 5.89
CA ARG A 67 -27.48 5.07 7.13
C ARG A 67 -28.56 6.13 6.90
N GLY A 68 -28.38 6.97 5.88
CA GLY A 68 -29.38 7.97 5.50
C GLY A 68 -30.71 7.36 5.04
N ALA A 69 -30.67 6.14 4.47
CA ALA A 69 -31.85 5.39 4.09
C ALA A 69 -32.45 4.53 5.23
N GLY A 70 -31.86 4.53 6.43
CA GLY A 70 -32.28 3.70 7.56
C GLY A 70 -32.04 2.20 7.35
N LEU A 71 -31.11 1.83 6.46
CA LEU A 71 -30.77 0.45 6.12
C LEU A 71 -29.51 0.02 6.87
N ASP A 72 -29.60 -1.09 7.60
CA ASP A 72 -28.45 -1.67 8.33
C ASP A 72 -28.19 -3.08 7.82
N ALA A 73 -27.84 -3.20 6.53
CA ALA A 73 -27.54 -4.47 5.87
C ALA A 73 -26.05 -4.55 5.54
N MET A 74 -25.23 -4.93 6.51
CA MET A 74 -23.75 -5.00 6.40
C MET A 74 -23.30 -5.79 5.17
N ALA A 75 -23.86 -6.99 4.95
CA ALA A 75 -23.49 -7.81 3.79
C ALA A 75 -23.81 -7.13 2.45
N VAL A 76 -24.89 -6.39 2.36
CA VAL A 76 -25.25 -5.65 1.15
C VAL A 76 -24.29 -4.48 0.94
N GLN A 77 -23.91 -3.76 2.01
CA GLN A 77 -22.92 -2.68 1.94
C GLN A 77 -21.59 -3.23 1.43
N VAL A 78 -21.09 -4.36 1.97
CA VAL A 78 -19.88 -5.03 1.48
C VAL A 78 -19.96 -5.36 0.00
N ALA A 79 -21.09 -5.95 -0.44
CA ALA A 79 -21.29 -6.29 -1.86
C ALA A 79 -21.29 -5.05 -2.76
N VAL A 80 -21.98 -3.98 -2.36
CA VAL A 80 -22.03 -2.72 -3.12
C VAL A 80 -20.67 -2.05 -3.20
N ILE A 81 -19.94 -1.96 -2.08
CA ILE A 81 -18.58 -1.40 -2.04
C ILE A 81 -17.65 -2.18 -2.96
N THR A 82 -17.66 -3.51 -2.87
CA THR A 82 -16.80 -4.38 -3.69
C THR A 82 -17.14 -4.23 -5.17
N ALA A 83 -18.42 -4.23 -5.54
CA ALA A 83 -18.87 -4.05 -6.92
C ALA A 83 -18.47 -2.68 -7.48
N ALA A 84 -18.68 -1.60 -6.71
CA ALA A 84 -18.27 -0.25 -7.11
C ALA A 84 -16.74 -0.18 -7.33
N CYS A 85 -15.96 -0.71 -6.40
CA CYS A 85 -14.50 -0.76 -6.52
C CYS A 85 -14.07 -1.65 -7.72
N ALA A 86 -14.76 -2.74 -8.01
CA ALA A 86 -14.46 -3.58 -9.17
C ALA A 86 -14.69 -2.82 -10.49
N VAL A 87 -15.75 -2.04 -10.58
CA VAL A 87 -16.02 -1.17 -11.74
C VAL A 87 -14.92 -0.11 -11.89
N ILE A 88 -14.54 0.58 -10.80
CA ILE A 88 -13.48 1.59 -10.78
C ILE A 88 -12.12 1.00 -11.21
N ALA A 89 -11.82 -0.22 -10.75
CA ALA A 89 -10.55 -0.89 -11.02
C ALA A 89 -10.51 -1.68 -12.32
N ARG A 90 -11.61 -1.73 -13.07
CA ARG A 90 -11.77 -2.59 -14.26
C ARG A 90 -10.62 -2.45 -15.24
N GLU A 91 -10.24 -1.21 -15.57
CA GLU A 91 -9.23 -0.93 -16.59
C GLU A 91 -7.84 -0.63 -16.00
N ARG A 92 -7.73 -0.56 -14.68
CA ARG A 92 -6.50 -0.17 -13.98
C ARG A 92 -6.12 -1.18 -12.90
N PRO A 93 -5.43 -2.26 -13.26
CA PRO A 93 -5.03 -3.31 -12.30
C PRO A 93 -4.27 -2.81 -11.08
N ALA A 94 -3.50 -1.71 -11.23
CA ALA A 94 -2.72 -1.11 -10.14
C ALA A 94 -3.58 -0.63 -8.96
N ILE A 95 -4.85 -0.26 -9.19
CA ILE A 95 -5.75 0.24 -8.14
C ILE A 95 -6.73 -0.83 -7.62
N ARG A 96 -6.59 -2.10 -8.03
CA ARG A 96 -7.44 -3.21 -7.56
C ARG A 96 -7.48 -3.36 -6.03
N VAL A 97 -6.49 -2.83 -5.36
CA VAL A 97 -6.46 -2.77 -3.89
C VAL A 97 -7.71 -2.12 -3.29
N CYS A 98 -8.42 -1.23 -4.00
CA CYS A 98 -9.67 -0.64 -3.53
C CYS A 98 -10.74 -1.69 -3.21
N MET A 99 -10.77 -2.81 -3.95
CA MET A 99 -11.76 -3.88 -3.79
C MET A 99 -11.72 -4.55 -2.41
N TRP A 100 -10.58 -4.58 -1.77
CA TRP A 100 -10.47 -5.10 -0.40
C TRP A 100 -10.37 -4.01 0.64
N THR A 101 -9.78 -2.83 0.31
CA THR A 101 -9.66 -1.73 1.25
C THR A 101 -11.04 -1.20 1.66
N GLY A 102 -11.96 -1.05 0.72
CA GLY A 102 -13.31 -0.60 1.01
C GLY A 102 -14.05 -1.48 2.02
N PRO A 103 -14.24 -2.78 1.75
CA PRO A 103 -14.84 -3.71 2.71
C PRO A 103 -14.11 -3.75 4.06
N LEU A 104 -12.77 -3.73 4.07
CA LEU A 104 -12.01 -3.75 5.32
C LEU A 104 -12.24 -2.49 6.17
N VAL A 105 -12.31 -1.32 5.57
CA VAL A 105 -12.63 -0.07 6.28
C VAL A 105 -14.02 -0.17 6.91
N LEU A 106 -15.01 -0.68 6.19
CA LEU A 106 -16.35 -0.88 6.71
C LEU A 106 -16.38 -1.87 7.88
N LEU A 107 -15.76 -3.05 7.69
CA LEU A 107 -15.83 -4.15 8.65
C LEU A 107 -14.99 -3.94 9.91
N THR A 108 -13.99 -3.04 9.86
CA THR A 108 -13.14 -2.72 11.00
C THR A 108 -13.52 -1.43 11.71
N ALA A 109 -14.55 -0.73 11.24
CA ALA A 109 -15.15 0.39 11.97
C ALA A 109 -15.89 -0.10 13.21
N THR A 110 -15.77 0.64 14.31
CA THR A 110 -16.44 0.36 15.58
C THR A 110 -17.20 1.61 16.06
N PRO A 111 -18.07 1.51 17.05
CA PRO A 111 -18.70 2.68 17.66
C PRO A 111 -17.67 3.69 18.19
N GLU A 112 -16.53 3.21 18.73
CA GLU A 112 -15.44 4.04 19.26
C GLU A 112 -14.59 4.64 18.14
N THR A 113 -14.49 3.95 16.99
CA THR A 113 -13.71 4.38 15.82
C THR A 113 -14.62 4.42 14.59
N PRO A 114 -15.32 5.54 14.36
CA PRO A 114 -16.23 5.69 13.23
C PRO A 114 -15.54 5.46 11.89
N ILE A 115 -16.30 5.05 10.87
CA ILE A 115 -15.78 4.68 9.55
C ILE A 115 -14.84 5.71 8.92
N GLY A 116 -15.08 7.01 9.14
CA GLY A 116 -14.20 8.08 8.65
C GLY A 116 -12.81 8.06 9.33
N ALA A 117 -12.77 7.86 10.65
CA ALA A 117 -11.53 7.73 11.40
C ALA A 117 -10.80 6.44 11.02
N THR A 118 -11.52 5.33 10.89
CA THR A 118 -10.98 4.05 10.41
C THR A 118 -10.35 4.20 9.01
N ALA A 119 -11.01 4.92 8.11
CA ALA A 119 -10.51 5.20 6.76
C ALA A 119 -9.18 5.99 6.79
N LEU A 120 -9.10 7.01 7.65
CA LEU A 120 -7.88 7.82 7.81
C LEU A 120 -6.73 7.02 8.44
N HIS A 121 -6.98 6.26 9.49
CA HIS A 121 -5.97 5.41 10.11
C HIS A 121 -5.43 4.38 9.12
N ARG A 122 -6.33 3.69 8.42
CA ARG A 122 -5.95 2.71 7.40
C ARG A 122 -5.14 3.33 6.26
N GLY A 123 -5.60 4.50 5.77
CA GLY A 123 -4.89 5.24 4.74
C GLY A 123 -3.48 5.62 5.19
N GLY A 124 -3.34 6.17 6.40
CA GLY A 124 -2.06 6.55 6.98
C GLY A 124 -1.09 5.38 7.11
N GLU A 125 -1.55 4.24 7.65
CA GLU A 125 -0.76 3.01 7.80
C GLU A 125 -0.24 2.49 6.44
N VAL A 126 -1.12 2.45 5.43
CA VAL A 126 -0.78 1.97 4.09
C VAL A 126 0.20 2.91 3.39
N ILE A 127 -0.01 4.22 3.49
CA ILE A 127 0.87 5.23 2.89
C ILE A 127 2.26 5.17 3.56
N LEU A 128 2.31 5.15 4.89
CA LEU A 128 3.57 5.03 5.63
C LEU A 128 4.38 3.82 5.19
N GLY A 129 3.75 2.64 5.17
CA GLY A 129 4.42 1.40 4.78
C GLY A 129 4.96 1.45 3.35
N GLY A 130 4.18 2.00 2.43
CA GLY A 130 4.60 2.18 1.04
C GLY A 130 5.75 3.16 0.88
N LEU A 131 5.73 4.28 1.60
CA LEU A 131 6.81 5.28 1.57
C LEU A 131 8.12 4.73 2.17
N VAL A 132 8.04 4.00 3.28
CA VAL A 132 9.20 3.34 3.88
C VAL A 132 9.82 2.34 2.90
N ALA A 133 9.01 1.53 2.22
CA ALA A 133 9.48 0.57 1.23
C ALA A 133 10.17 1.26 0.04
N ALA A 134 9.55 2.29 -0.52
CA ALA A 134 10.13 3.02 -1.65
C ALA A 134 11.41 3.78 -1.27
N GLY A 135 11.41 4.41 -0.09
CA GLY A 135 12.57 5.11 0.45
C GLY A 135 13.77 4.18 0.69
N LEU A 136 13.53 3.02 1.32
CA LEU A 136 14.57 2.04 1.59
C LEU A 136 15.09 1.42 0.29
N HIS A 137 14.20 1.14 -0.69
CA HIS A 137 14.62 0.66 -2.01
C HIS A 137 15.55 1.66 -2.69
N GLY A 138 15.16 2.94 -2.75
CA GLY A 138 16.00 3.99 -3.33
C GLY A 138 17.32 4.19 -2.60
N ALA A 139 17.34 4.07 -1.28
CA ALA A 139 18.56 4.17 -0.49
C ALA A 139 19.54 3.01 -0.78
N ILE A 140 19.04 1.78 -0.80
CA ILE A 140 19.84 0.58 -1.12
C ILE A 140 20.39 0.67 -2.54
N GLU A 141 19.59 1.07 -3.52
CA GLU A 141 20.03 1.19 -4.90
C GLU A 141 21.12 2.25 -5.06
N ARG A 142 20.97 3.42 -4.41
CA ARG A 142 22.02 4.46 -4.40
C ARG A 142 23.32 3.97 -3.77
N ALA A 143 23.23 3.24 -2.66
CA ALA A 143 24.41 2.71 -1.98
C ALA A 143 25.11 1.61 -2.80
N ALA A 144 24.35 0.81 -3.56
CA ALA A 144 24.91 -0.27 -4.39
C ALA A 144 25.53 0.22 -5.70
N ARG A 145 25.10 1.38 -6.25
CA ARG A 145 25.59 1.91 -7.53
C ARG A 145 27.10 1.94 -7.68
N PRO A 146 27.89 2.53 -6.74
CA PRO A 146 29.34 2.62 -6.94
C PRO A 146 30.02 1.25 -6.96
N VAL A 147 29.49 0.26 -6.25
CA VAL A 147 30.00 -1.10 -6.24
C VAL A 147 29.74 -1.80 -7.59
N LEU A 148 28.51 -1.64 -8.10
CA LEU A 148 28.10 -2.22 -9.38
C LEU A 148 28.84 -1.60 -10.57
N GLU A 149 29.11 -0.28 -10.52
CA GLU A 149 29.85 0.42 -11.55
C GLU A 149 31.32 -0.04 -11.61
N ARG A 150 31.96 -0.25 -10.45
CA ARG A 150 33.31 -0.80 -10.36
C ARG A 150 33.39 -2.22 -10.91
N ALA A 151 32.49 -3.10 -10.48
CA ALA A 151 32.44 -4.47 -10.98
C ALA A 151 32.26 -4.55 -12.50
N ARG A 152 31.41 -3.69 -13.08
CA ARG A 152 31.23 -3.61 -14.53
C ARG A 152 32.47 -3.10 -15.27
N ALA A 153 33.19 -2.15 -14.70
CA ALA A 153 34.44 -1.64 -15.29
C ALA A 153 35.53 -2.74 -15.31
N GLU A 154 35.65 -3.51 -14.23
CA GLU A 154 36.59 -4.64 -14.14
C GLU A 154 36.25 -5.74 -15.17
N ASP A 155 34.98 -6.09 -15.33
CA ASP A 155 34.53 -7.07 -16.34
C ASP A 155 34.82 -6.60 -17.79
N GLN A 156 34.66 -5.29 -18.06
CA GLN A 156 34.96 -4.72 -19.39
C GLN A 156 36.45 -4.70 -19.69
N GLU A 157 37.29 -4.47 -18.69
CA GLU A 157 38.76 -4.55 -18.85
C GLU A 157 39.23 -5.99 -19.07
N ALA A 158 38.67 -6.94 -18.34
CA ALA A 158 39.04 -8.37 -18.48
C ALA A 158 38.56 -8.98 -19.82
N GLY A 159 37.49 -8.46 -20.42
CA GLY A 159 36.95 -8.95 -21.70
C GLY A 159 37.53 -8.28 -22.96
N ARG A 160 38.53 -7.39 -22.85
CA ARG A 160 39.21 -6.80 -24.01
C ARG A 160 40.24 -7.77 -24.57
N PRO A 161 40.06 -8.30 -25.81
CA PRO A 161 41.11 -9.10 -26.47
C PRO A 161 42.30 -8.20 -26.76
N GLY A 162 43.48 -8.61 -26.34
CA GLY A 162 44.76 -7.96 -26.63
C GLY A 162 45.17 -8.07 -28.10
#